data_69f47d5a4185c2362e481369e2962d85
#
_entry.id   69f47d5a4185c2362e481369e2962d85
#
_cell.length_a   1.000
_cell.length_b   1.000
_cell.length_c   1.000
_cell.angle_alpha   90.00
_cell.angle_beta   90.00
_cell.angle_gamma   90.00
#
_symmetry.space_group_name_H-M   'P 1'
#
loop_
_entity.id
_entity.type
_entity.pdbx_description
1 polymer ?
#
loop_
_entity_poly.entity_id
_entity_poly.type
_entity_poly.pdbx_seq_one_letter_code
_entity_poly.pdbx_strand_id
1 'polypeptide(L)'
;ISMDDVKKIDYEKKALLKFFTKYNNCNNTEYVNFEKKVKSDLFNLNIRPGINSSSLSISNDAISSSNVDYDNELTFRIGLELEFIMGFNKNKWAVIIEPTYQYYKAEDKSITNLSNTIVDYNSLELPIGVRHYFFLNNNSKIFINGSTIYDFVLNSKVRNRLDASSSVNLAMGLGYNYNNAYSIEFRYQTNRDILTDYVSWNSDYKTISIIFGYTLF
;
A
#
# COMPACT_ATOMS: atom_id res chain seq x y z
N ILE A 1 17.06 -2.49 -51.26
CA ILE A 1 17.84 -3.23 -50.25
C ILE A 1 18.75 -4.19 -51.01
N SER A 2 20.06 -4.07 -50.83
CA SER A 2 21.05 -4.92 -51.48
C SER A 2 21.41 -6.13 -50.61
N MET A 3 22.03 -7.17 -51.26
CA MET A 3 22.55 -8.32 -50.50
C MET A 3 23.66 -7.91 -49.51
N ASP A 4 24.36 -6.81 -49.77
CA ASP A 4 25.38 -6.28 -48.85
C ASP A 4 24.79 -5.62 -47.63
N ASP A 5 23.55 -5.07 -47.71
CA ASP A 5 22.80 -4.57 -46.54
C ASP A 5 22.44 -5.72 -45.61
N VAL A 6 22.12 -6.90 -46.13
CA VAL A 6 21.75 -8.10 -45.33
C VAL A 6 22.98 -8.68 -44.60
N LYS A 7 24.14 -8.72 -45.27
CA LYS A 7 25.37 -9.29 -44.70
C LYS A 7 25.97 -8.46 -43.56
N LYS A 8 25.62 -7.18 -43.48
CA LYS A 8 26.13 -6.22 -42.46
C LYS A 8 25.22 -6.03 -41.27
N ILE A 9 24.11 -6.81 -41.14
CA ILE A 9 23.18 -6.66 -40.04
C ILE A 9 23.70 -7.43 -38.84
N ASP A 10 23.93 -6.71 -37.76
CA ASP A 10 24.18 -7.34 -36.46
C ASP A 10 22.93 -8.11 -36.00
N TYR A 11 23.13 -9.35 -35.45
CA TYR A 11 22.05 -10.17 -34.96
C TYR A 11 21.52 -9.63 -33.62
N GLU A 12 21.14 -8.35 -33.64
CA GLU A 12 20.53 -7.64 -32.55
C GLU A 12 19.10 -7.22 -32.90
N LYS A 13 18.19 -7.25 -31.88
CA LYS A 13 16.79 -6.89 -32.08
C LYS A 13 16.59 -5.54 -32.73
N LYS A 14 17.37 -4.51 -32.33
CA LYS A 14 17.27 -3.15 -32.90
C LYS A 14 17.71 -3.09 -34.36
N ALA A 15 18.78 -3.78 -34.73
CA ALA A 15 19.30 -3.80 -36.07
C ALA A 15 18.34 -4.54 -37.02
N LEU A 16 17.83 -5.69 -36.59
CA LEU A 16 16.84 -6.46 -37.34
C LEU A 16 15.53 -5.68 -37.56
N LEU A 17 15.01 -5.02 -36.52
CA LEU A 17 13.81 -4.19 -36.65
C LEU A 17 13.98 -3.03 -37.64
N LYS A 18 15.11 -2.33 -37.54
CA LYS A 18 15.42 -1.24 -38.48
C LYS A 18 15.47 -1.75 -39.91
N PHE A 19 16.05 -2.91 -40.13
CA PHE A 19 16.13 -3.54 -41.44
C PHE A 19 14.74 -3.92 -41.96
N PHE A 20 13.90 -4.64 -41.19
CA PHE A 20 12.58 -5.03 -41.63
C PHE A 20 11.64 -3.83 -41.82
N THR A 21 11.77 -2.81 -41.00
CA THR A 21 11.03 -1.56 -41.20
C THR A 21 11.40 -0.88 -42.51
N LYS A 22 12.70 -0.82 -42.84
CA LYS A 22 13.19 -0.28 -44.11
C LYS A 22 12.72 -1.11 -45.31
N TYR A 23 12.71 -2.45 -45.15
CA TYR A 23 12.24 -3.37 -46.18
C TYR A 23 10.75 -3.17 -46.49
N ASN A 24 9.91 -3.14 -45.46
CA ASN A 24 8.45 -2.96 -45.61
C ASN A 24 8.10 -1.59 -46.20
N ASN A 25 8.80 -0.53 -45.77
CA ASN A 25 8.61 0.81 -46.34
C ASN A 25 9.00 0.88 -47.84
N CYS A 26 10.05 0.17 -48.27
CA CYS A 26 10.44 0.12 -49.67
C CYS A 26 9.42 -0.61 -50.55
N ASN A 27 8.68 -1.56 -49.98
CA ASN A 27 7.70 -2.37 -50.73
C ASN A 27 6.27 -1.79 -50.67
N ASN A 28 6.08 -0.61 -50.06
CA ASN A 28 4.77 0.01 -49.83
C ASN A 28 3.74 -0.94 -49.15
N THR A 29 4.22 -1.89 -48.36
CA THR A 29 3.36 -2.84 -47.64
C THR A 29 2.82 -2.20 -46.38
N GLU A 30 1.52 -2.17 -46.20
CA GLU A 30 0.93 -1.79 -44.90
C GLU A 30 1.41 -2.79 -43.85
N TYR A 31 2.09 -2.31 -42.81
CA TYR A 31 2.52 -3.14 -41.69
C TYR A 31 2.23 -2.45 -40.36
N VAL A 32 1.91 -3.24 -39.37
CA VAL A 32 1.70 -2.76 -38.00
C VAL A 32 3.03 -2.78 -37.25
N ASN A 33 3.50 -1.61 -36.86
CA ASN A 33 4.68 -1.53 -36.01
C ASN A 33 4.27 -1.74 -34.52
N PHE A 34 4.44 -2.95 -34.04
CA PHE A 34 4.15 -3.34 -32.65
C PHE A 34 5.12 -2.76 -31.63
N GLU A 35 6.21 -2.09 -32.06
CA GLU A 35 7.16 -1.44 -31.16
C GLU A 35 6.84 0.02 -30.85
N LYS A 36 5.79 0.59 -31.42
CA LYS A 36 5.28 1.85 -30.88
C LYS A 36 4.92 1.62 -29.43
N LYS A 37 5.84 1.99 -28.52
CA LYS A 37 5.50 2.10 -27.09
C LYS A 37 4.29 3.01 -27.01
N VAL A 38 3.13 2.44 -26.76
CA VAL A 38 2.01 3.21 -26.22
C VAL A 38 2.60 3.89 -25.00
N LYS A 39 2.56 5.20 -24.91
CA LYS A 39 2.90 5.93 -23.69
C LYS A 39 1.89 5.43 -22.64
N SER A 40 2.28 4.44 -21.87
CA SER A 40 1.48 4.06 -20.71
C SER A 40 1.71 5.15 -19.66
N ASP A 41 0.65 5.68 -19.15
CA ASP A 41 0.75 6.46 -17.92
C ASP A 41 1.26 5.53 -16.83
N LEU A 42 2.40 5.87 -16.25
CA LEU A 42 3.07 5.05 -15.24
C LEU A 42 2.87 5.62 -13.83
N PHE A 43 2.05 6.66 -13.71
CA PHE A 43 1.74 7.30 -12.44
C PHE A 43 0.23 7.32 -12.24
N ASN A 44 -0.21 6.85 -11.07
CA ASN A 44 -1.59 6.92 -10.65
C ASN A 44 -1.68 7.65 -9.30
N LEU A 45 -2.71 8.46 -9.15
CA LEU A 45 -3.14 9.03 -7.89
C LEU A 45 -4.48 8.42 -7.49
N ASN A 46 -4.53 7.77 -6.33
CA ASN A 46 -5.71 7.07 -5.85
C ASN A 46 -6.22 7.68 -4.54
N ILE A 47 -7.54 7.87 -4.41
CA ILE A 47 -8.19 8.13 -3.12
C ILE A 47 -8.53 6.77 -2.51
N ARG A 48 -8.19 6.59 -1.22
CA ARG A 48 -8.23 5.30 -0.53
C ARG A 48 -9.00 5.37 0.81
N PRO A 49 -10.33 5.58 0.80
CA PRO A 49 -11.15 5.42 2.00
C PRO A 49 -11.20 3.96 2.44
N GLY A 50 -11.37 3.72 3.74
CA GLY A 50 -11.45 2.37 4.27
C GLY A 50 -11.94 2.31 5.69
N ILE A 51 -12.11 1.07 6.15
CA ILE A 51 -12.49 0.73 7.52
C ILE A 51 -11.37 -0.12 8.12
N ASN A 52 -10.96 0.25 9.33
CA ASN A 52 -10.04 -0.51 10.16
C ASN A 52 -10.82 -1.27 11.23
N SER A 53 -10.42 -2.51 11.49
CA SER A 53 -10.71 -3.24 12.71
C SER A 53 -9.42 -3.35 13.50
N SER A 54 -9.33 -2.63 14.60
CA SER A 54 -8.09 -2.52 15.39
C SER A 54 -8.32 -3.00 16.81
N SER A 55 -7.34 -3.71 17.38
CA SER A 55 -7.29 -4.11 18.78
C SER A 55 -6.03 -3.59 19.44
N LEU A 56 -6.09 -3.32 20.73
CA LEU A 56 -4.99 -2.85 21.55
C LEU A 56 -4.93 -3.62 22.86
N SER A 57 -3.80 -4.24 23.14
CA SER A 57 -3.49 -4.79 24.47
C SER A 57 -2.39 -3.95 25.10
N ILE A 58 -2.53 -3.61 26.37
CA ILE A 58 -1.54 -2.86 27.16
C ILE A 58 -1.16 -3.69 28.36
N SER A 59 0.15 -3.86 28.59
CA SER A 59 0.67 -4.56 29.76
C SER A 59 1.73 -3.74 30.49
N ASN A 60 1.84 -3.97 31.80
CA ASN A 60 2.85 -3.35 32.63
C ASN A 60 3.65 -4.44 33.36
N ASP A 61 4.97 -4.45 33.15
CA ASP A 61 5.87 -5.48 33.68
C ASP A 61 6.02 -5.42 35.22
N ALA A 62 5.78 -4.25 35.83
CA ALA A 62 5.91 -4.05 37.27
C ALA A 62 4.57 -4.28 38.02
N ILE A 63 3.42 -4.06 37.36
CA ILE A 63 2.11 -4.09 38.02
C ILE A 63 1.11 -4.82 37.10
N SER A 64 0.99 -6.13 37.28
CA SER A 64 0.10 -6.98 36.46
C SER A 64 -1.40 -6.59 36.51
N SER A 65 -1.84 -5.98 37.60
CA SER A 65 -3.22 -5.46 37.73
C SER A 65 -3.51 -4.26 36.83
N SER A 66 -2.51 -3.76 36.14
CA SER A 66 -2.63 -2.66 35.18
C SER A 66 -2.77 -3.14 33.72
N ASN A 67 -2.75 -4.45 33.49
CA ASN A 67 -2.95 -5.01 32.15
C ASN A 67 -4.41 -4.83 31.71
N VAL A 68 -4.60 -4.39 30.46
CA VAL A 68 -5.91 -4.16 29.85
C VAL A 68 -5.90 -4.58 28.41
N ASP A 69 -6.91 -5.34 28.02
CA ASP A 69 -7.19 -5.70 26.64
C ASP A 69 -8.43 -4.94 26.17
N TYR A 70 -8.26 -4.14 25.11
CA TYR A 70 -9.37 -3.45 24.46
C TYR A 70 -9.87 -4.30 23.30
N ASP A 71 -11.19 -4.42 23.21
CA ASP A 71 -11.86 -5.14 22.14
C ASP A 71 -11.55 -4.54 20.76
N ASN A 72 -11.87 -5.30 19.71
CA ASN A 72 -11.78 -4.81 18.34
C ASN A 72 -12.72 -3.64 18.11
N GLU A 73 -12.17 -2.50 17.77
CA GLU A 73 -12.92 -1.29 17.42
C GLU A 73 -12.90 -1.05 15.91
N LEU A 74 -14.08 -0.74 15.37
CA LEU A 74 -14.23 -0.36 13.96
C LEU A 74 -14.05 1.14 13.82
N THR A 75 -13.10 1.54 13.01
CA THR A 75 -12.76 2.94 12.78
C THR A 75 -12.62 3.25 11.29
N PHE A 76 -12.67 4.52 10.96
CA PHE A 76 -12.55 4.99 9.59
C PHE A 76 -11.11 5.42 9.29
N ARG A 77 -10.67 5.17 8.07
CA ARG A 77 -9.39 5.67 7.54
C ARG A 77 -9.59 6.34 6.20
N ILE A 78 -8.71 7.29 5.87
CA ILE A 78 -8.65 7.91 4.55
C ILE A 78 -7.20 8.10 4.13
N GLY A 79 -6.84 7.61 2.95
CA GLY A 79 -5.51 7.72 2.37
C GLY A 79 -5.53 8.34 0.98
N LEU A 80 -4.38 8.89 0.60
CA LEU A 80 -4.04 9.26 -0.78
C LEU A 80 -2.86 8.38 -1.21
N GLU A 81 -3.03 7.55 -2.22
CA GLU A 81 -1.96 6.67 -2.70
C GLU A 81 -1.36 7.23 -3.99
N LEU A 82 -0.05 7.42 -3.96
CA LEU A 82 0.80 7.69 -5.12
C LEU A 82 1.36 6.35 -5.59
N GLU A 83 1.03 5.94 -6.80
CA GLU A 83 1.50 4.68 -7.37
C GLU A 83 2.36 4.96 -8.60
N PHE A 84 3.60 4.47 -8.57
CA PHE A 84 4.58 4.57 -9.66
C PHE A 84 4.78 3.20 -10.29
N ILE A 85 4.18 2.98 -11.44
CA ILE A 85 4.28 1.71 -12.17
C ILE A 85 5.64 1.65 -12.86
N MET A 86 6.36 0.54 -12.64
CA MET A 86 7.66 0.32 -13.24
C MET A 86 7.52 -0.22 -14.67
N GLY A 87 8.12 0.45 -15.66
CA GLY A 87 8.03 0.13 -17.09
C GLY A 87 8.73 -1.17 -17.52
N PHE A 88 9.11 -2.05 -16.61
CA PHE A 88 9.69 -3.35 -16.87
C PHE A 88 8.71 -4.49 -16.52
N ASN A 89 9.02 -5.72 -16.92
CA ASN A 89 8.22 -6.92 -16.67
C ASN A 89 6.72 -6.73 -17.01
N LYS A 90 6.43 -6.07 -18.13
CA LYS A 90 5.05 -5.79 -18.61
C LYS A 90 4.23 -4.98 -17.61
N ASN A 91 4.84 -4.01 -16.92
CA ASN A 91 4.19 -3.12 -15.94
C ASN A 91 3.54 -3.86 -14.75
N LYS A 92 4.15 -4.97 -14.33
CA LYS A 92 3.63 -5.80 -13.24
C LYS A 92 4.01 -5.30 -11.85
N TRP A 93 5.00 -4.42 -11.76
CA TRP A 93 5.49 -3.90 -10.49
C TRP A 93 5.21 -2.41 -10.34
N ALA A 94 4.89 -2.01 -9.14
CA ALA A 94 4.75 -0.61 -8.78
C ALA A 94 5.36 -0.33 -7.40
N VAL A 95 5.82 0.91 -7.21
CA VAL A 95 6.11 1.48 -5.88
C VAL A 95 4.89 2.26 -5.45
N ILE A 96 4.51 2.12 -4.18
CA ILE A 96 3.37 2.82 -3.58
C ILE A 96 3.82 3.64 -2.37
N ILE A 97 3.25 4.84 -2.24
CA ILE A 97 3.39 5.72 -1.08
C ILE A 97 1.97 6.18 -0.74
N GLU A 98 1.50 5.94 0.50
CA GLU A 98 0.09 6.18 0.85
C GLU A 98 -0.04 6.93 2.18
N PRO A 99 0.17 8.28 2.24
CA PRO A 99 -0.18 9.02 3.44
C PRO A 99 -1.65 8.79 3.79
N THR A 100 -1.89 8.35 5.02
CA THR A 100 -3.20 7.90 5.52
C THR A 100 -3.47 8.50 6.89
N TYR A 101 -4.59 9.18 7.04
CA TYR A 101 -5.11 9.56 8.34
C TYR A 101 -5.95 8.43 8.91
N GLN A 102 -5.71 8.11 10.19
CA GLN A 102 -6.50 7.16 10.96
C GLN A 102 -6.74 7.64 12.39
N TYR A 103 -7.75 7.09 13.03
CA TYR A 103 -7.99 7.25 14.45
C TYR A 103 -8.40 5.92 15.09
N TYR A 104 -8.14 5.79 16.38
CA TYR A 104 -8.59 4.69 17.22
C TYR A 104 -9.11 5.25 18.53
N LYS A 105 -10.30 4.79 18.94
CA LYS A 105 -10.88 5.16 20.21
C LYS A 105 -11.49 3.92 20.83
N ALA A 106 -11.08 3.61 22.05
CA ALA A 106 -11.62 2.49 22.83
C ALA A 106 -11.84 2.89 24.28
N GLU A 107 -12.82 2.24 24.91
CA GLU A 107 -13.17 2.43 26.33
C GLU A 107 -13.17 1.06 27.01
N ASP A 108 -12.46 0.94 28.13
CA ASP A 108 -12.55 -0.24 28.99
C ASP A 108 -13.82 -0.18 29.83
N LYS A 109 -14.73 -1.11 29.57
CA LYS A 109 -16.03 -1.26 30.29
C LYS A 109 -15.95 -2.17 31.49
N SER A 110 -14.81 -2.83 31.75
CA SER A 110 -14.69 -3.87 32.78
C SER A 110 -14.52 -3.34 34.23
N ILE A 111 -14.13 -2.08 34.38
CA ILE A 111 -13.84 -1.48 35.69
C ILE A 111 -14.98 -0.55 36.12
N THR A 112 -15.86 -1.06 36.97
CA THR A 112 -17.11 -0.42 37.39
C THR A 112 -16.96 0.82 38.27
N ASN A 113 -15.77 1.24 38.72
CA ASN A 113 -15.68 2.31 39.72
C ASN A 113 -14.48 3.26 39.71
N LEU A 114 -13.55 3.19 38.78
CA LEU A 114 -12.48 4.20 38.66
C LEU A 114 -12.19 4.56 37.21
N SER A 115 -12.75 5.71 36.82
CA SER A 115 -12.49 6.41 35.55
C SER A 115 -12.32 5.48 34.33
N ASN A 116 -13.34 5.49 33.45
CA ASN A 116 -13.26 4.85 32.12
C ASN A 116 -11.87 5.04 31.53
N THR A 117 -11.14 3.94 31.38
CA THR A 117 -9.82 4.00 30.76
C THR A 117 -10.05 4.20 29.27
N ILE A 118 -9.95 5.45 28.86
CA ILE A 118 -10.15 5.86 27.47
C ILE A 118 -8.81 5.85 26.77
N VAL A 119 -8.77 5.22 25.62
CA VAL A 119 -7.69 5.39 24.64
C VAL A 119 -8.23 6.22 23.49
N ASP A 120 -7.58 7.34 23.21
CA ASP A 120 -7.85 8.19 22.03
C ASP A 120 -6.52 8.39 21.31
N TYR A 121 -6.42 7.88 20.11
CA TYR A 121 -5.18 7.84 19.35
C TYR A 121 -5.44 8.21 17.89
N ASN A 122 -4.85 9.32 17.47
CA ASN A 122 -4.93 9.82 16.11
C ASN A 122 -3.54 9.87 15.50
N SER A 123 -3.39 9.35 14.30
CA SER A 123 -2.09 9.33 13.63
C SER A 123 -2.16 9.54 12.11
N LEU A 124 -1.02 9.95 11.57
CA LEU A 124 -0.73 9.94 10.15
C LEU A 124 0.20 8.76 9.86
N GLU A 125 -0.32 7.72 9.25
CA GLU A 125 0.49 6.61 8.74
C GLU A 125 1.04 6.95 7.35
N LEU A 126 2.29 6.55 7.09
CA LEU A 126 2.94 6.64 5.79
C LEU A 126 3.42 5.24 5.34
N PRO A 127 2.56 4.40 4.77
CA PRO A 127 2.97 3.19 4.08
C PRO A 127 3.81 3.50 2.85
N ILE A 128 5.00 2.90 2.79
CA ILE A 128 5.89 2.91 1.62
C ILE A 128 6.17 1.45 1.27
N GLY A 129 5.88 1.06 0.03
CA GLY A 129 5.99 -0.34 -0.33
C GLY A 129 6.02 -0.62 -1.82
N VAL A 130 5.93 -1.91 -2.09
CA VAL A 130 5.90 -2.45 -3.46
C VAL A 130 4.61 -3.23 -3.68
N ARG A 131 4.14 -3.17 -4.91
CA ARG A 131 2.94 -3.87 -5.40
C ARG A 131 3.29 -4.73 -6.58
N HIS A 132 2.76 -5.95 -6.62
CA HIS A 132 2.85 -6.81 -7.79
C HIS A 132 1.46 -7.12 -8.34
N TYR A 133 1.29 -6.97 -9.65
CA TYR A 133 0.05 -7.21 -10.37
C TYR A 133 0.03 -8.54 -11.11
N PHE A 134 -1.10 -9.25 -11.00
CA PHE A 134 -1.45 -10.42 -11.78
C PHE A 134 -2.61 -10.06 -12.71
N PHE A 135 -2.34 -9.84 -13.98
CA PHE A 135 -3.36 -9.49 -14.96
C PHE A 135 -4.22 -10.71 -15.30
N LEU A 136 -5.52 -10.63 -15.06
CA LEU A 136 -6.49 -11.66 -15.39
C LEU A 136 -7.02 -11.48 -16.81
N ASN A 137 -7.32 -10.25 -17.18
CA ASN A 137 -7.74 -9.83 -18.51
C ASN A 137 -7.42 -8.34 -18.72
N ASN A 138 -7.91 -7.73 -19.80
CA ASN A 138 -7.64 -6.34 -20.12
C ASN A 138 -8.17 -5.33 -19.07
N ASN A 139 -9.21 -5.71 -18.32
CA ASN A 139 -9.93 -4.83 -17.41
C ASN A 139 -9.77 -5.22 -15.93
N SER A 140 -9.17 -6.39 -15.64
CA SER A 140 -9.15 -6.96 -14.29
C SER A 140 -7.78 -7.43 -13.91
N LYS A 141 -7.32 -7.07 -12.73
CA LYS A 141 -6.07 -7.53 -12.16
C LYS A 141 -6.19 -7.74 -10.65
N ILE A 142 -5.53 -8.77 -10.14
CA ILE A 142 -5.29 -8.97 -8.71
C ILE A 142 -3.94 -8.34 -8.37
N PHE A 143 -3.77 -7.88 -7.16
CA PHE A 143 -2.48 -7.39 -6.68
C PHE A 143 -2.17 -7.85 -5.26
N ILE A 144 -0.89 -7.94 -4.98
CA ILE A 144 -0.36 -8.13 -3.64
C ILE A 144 0.56 -6.95 -3.31
N ASN A 145 0.51 -6.48 -2.07
CA ASN A 145 1.35 -5.41 -1.55
C ASN A 145 2.20 -5.90 -0.38
N GLY A 146 3.41 -5.37 -0.29
CA GLY A 146 4.20 -5.41 0.93
C GLY A 146 4.70 -3.99 1.22
N SER A 147 4.51 -3.50 2.44
CA SER A 147 4.92 -2.13 2.82
C SER A 147 5.45 -2.06 4.24
N THR A 148 6.34 -1.09 4.46
CA THR A 148 6.70 -0.59 5.78
C THR A 148 5.85 0.63 6.06
N ILE A 149 5.25 0.69 7.25
CA ILE A 149 4.42 1.79 7.70
C ILE A 149 5.20 2.59 8.73
N TYR A 150 5.37 3.88 8.47
CA TYR A 150 5.86 4.86 9.43
C TYR A 150 4.65 5.56 10.03
N ASP A 151 4.49 5.46 11.34
CA ASP A 151 3.38 6.04 12.07
C ASP A 151 3.82 7.29 12.82
N PHE A 152 3.12 8.40 12.57
CA PHE A 152 3.35 9.71 13.19
C PHE A 152 2.16 10.05 14.05
N VAL A 153 2.34 10.05 15.36
CA VAL A 153 1.29 10.40 16.32
C VAL A 153 0.97 11.89 16.19
N LEU A 154 -0.30 12.21 15.94
CA LEU A 154 -0.79 13.59 15.89
C LEU A 154 -1.34 14.03 17.25
N ASN A 155 -2.12 13.16 17.88
CA ASN A 155 -2.68 13.36 19.21
C ASN A 155 -2.94 12.01 19.84
N SER A 156 -2.65 11.88 21.13
CA SER A 156 -2.93 10.65 21.86
C SER A 156 -3.24 10.92 23.32
N LYS A 157 -4.10 10.08 23.88
CA LYS A 157 -4.32 9.96 25.31
C LYS A 157 -4.52 8.48 25.60
N VAL A 158 -3.58 7.88 26.31
CA VAL A 158 -3.64 6.49 26.72
C VAL A 158 -3.77 6.45 28.24
N ARG A 159 -4.92 5.99 28.75
CA ARG A 159 -5.19 5.87 30.20
C ARG A 159 -4.98 7.18 30.99
N ASN A 160 -5.27 8.34 30.38
CA ASN A 160 -5.13 9.68 30.98
C ASN A 160 -3.73 10.08 31.49
N ARG A 161 -2.69 9.24 31.29
CA ARG A 161 -1.34 9.46 31.82
C ARG A 161 -0.21 9.14 30.86
N LEU A 162 -0.50 8.43 29.76
CA LEU A 162 0.49 7.99 28.79
C LEU A 162 0.17 8.59 27.43
N ASP A 163 1.18 8.95 26.69
CA ASP A 163 1.08 9.36 25.30
C ASP A 163 1.58 8.25 24.39
N ALA A 164 0.98 8.08 23.23
CA ALA A 164 1.46 7.13 22.26
C ALA A 164 2.74 7.64 21.59
N SER A 165 3.66 6.72 21.34
CA SER A 165 4.92 6.96 20.62
C SER A 165 4.76 6.63 19.14
N SER A 166 5.48 7.38 18.29
CA SER A 166 5.60 7.05 16.88
C SER A 166 6.29 5.69 16.70
N SER A 167 5.83 4.91 15.76
CA SER A 167 6.28 3.53 15.59
C SER A 167 6.42 3.13 14.12
N VAL A 168 7.05 1.98 13.89
CA VAL A 168 7.21 1.40 12.55
C VAL A 168 6.72 -0.04 12.59
N ASN A 169 5.93 -0.42 11.60
CA ASN A 169 5.49 -1.79 11.42
C ASN A 169 5.42 -2.19 9.94
N LEU A 170 5.03 -3.43 9.68
CA LEU A 170 4.89 -3.97 8.33
C LEU A 170 3.41 -4.18 8.00
N ALA A 171 3.10 -4.08 6.71
CA ALA A 171 1.79 -4.44 6.21
C ALA A 171 1.87 -5.32 4.97
N MET A 172 0.90 -6.22 4.86
CA MET A 172 0.67 -7.03 3.68
C MET A 172 -0.77 -6.84 3.22
N GLY A 173 -0.97 -6.66 1.90
CA GLY A 173 -2.27 -6.45 1.31
C GLY A 173 -2.51 -7.37 0.12
N LEU A 174 -3.74 -7.81 -0.03
CA LEU A 174 -4.26 -8.51 -1.20
C LEU A 174 -5.45 -7.72 -1.73
N GLY A 175 -5.47 -7.43 -3.04
CA GLY A 175 -6.56 -6.66 -3.60
C GLY A 175 -6.89 -7.02 -5.03
N TYR A 176 -7.99 -6.45 -5.48
CA TYR A 176 -8.51 -6.57 -6.84
C TYR A 176 -8.70 -5.17 -7.42
N ASN A 177 -8.30 -4.97 -8.67
CA ASN A 177 -8.50 -3.73 -9.41
C ASN A 177 -9.31 -4.00 -10.67
N TYR A 178 -10.29 -3.14 -10.91
CA TYR A 178 -11.16 -3.19 -12.06
C TYR A 178 -11.05 -1.92 -12.87
N ASN A 179 -10.90 -2.07 -14.18
CA ASN A 179 -10.83 -1.00 -15.18
C ASN A 179 -9.71 0.04 -14.95
N ASN A 180 -8.67 -0.31 -14.18
CA ASN A 180 -7.64 0.60 -13.67
C ASN A 180 -8.19 1.80 -12.88
N ALA A 181 -9.47 1.80 -12.52
CA ALA A 181 -10.15 2.90 -11.85
C ALA A 181 -10.59 2.54 -10.43
N TYR A 182 -11.07 1.33 -10.21
CA TYR A 182 -11.64 0.94 -8.92
C TYR A 182 -10.85 -0.19 -8.31
N SER A 183 -10.60 -0.13 -7.01
CA SER A 183 -9.94 -1.21 -6.31
C SER A 183 -10.57 -1.50 -4.96
N ILE A 184 -10.42 -2.75 -4.51
CA ILE A 184 -10.70 -3.17 -3.15
C ILE A 184 -9.47 -3.93 -2.64
N GLU A 185 -9.06 -3.66 -1.41
CA GLU A 185 -7.90 -4.29 -0.78
C GLU A 185 -8.24 -4.73 0.63
N PHE A 186 -7.84 -5.94 0.99
CA PHE A 186 -7.73 -6.42 2.35
C PHE A 186 -6.28 -6.28 2.79
N ARG A 187 -6.04 -5.56 3.90
CA ARG A 187 -4.70 -5.29 4.43
C ARG A 187 -4.60 -5.74 5.87
N TYR A 188 -3.56 -6.48 6.17
CA TYR A 188 -3.12 -6.83 7.51
C TYR A 188 -1.89 -6.02 7.88
N GLN A 189 -1.90 -5.40 9.06
CA GLN A 189 -0.75 -4.73 9.65
C GLN A 189 -0.23 -5.58 10.81
N THR A 190 1.09 -5.76 10.87
CA THR A 190 1.72 -6.45 11.99
C THR A 190 1.57 -5.64 13.29
N ASN A 191 1.72 -6.33 14.39
CA ASN A 191 1.74 -5.69 15.70
C ASN A 191 2.75 -4.55 15.76
N ARG A 192 2.41 -3.50 16.48
CA ARG A 192 3.33 -2.43 16.85
C ARG A 192 3.17 -2.04 18.30
N ASP A 193 4.27 -1.68 18.93
CA ASP A 193 4.26 -1.06 20.25
C ASP A 193 4.13 0.46 20.09
N ILE A 194 3.08 1.02 20.68
CA ILE A 194 2.80 2.46 20.68
C ILE A 194 3.17 3.11 22.04
N LEU A 195 3.84 2.38 22.95
CA LEU A 195 4.27 2.87 24.26
C LEU A 195 5.80 2.73 24.45
N THR A 196 6.56 2.76 23.37
CA THR A 196 8.02 2.54 23.36
C THR A 196 8.80 3.53 24.21
N ASP A 197 8.24 4.70 24.54
CA ASP A 197 8.88 5.71 25.40
C ASP A 197 8.83 5.36 26.89
N TYR A 198 8.11 4.28 27.27
CA TYR A 198 7.89 3.89 28.66
C TYR A 198 8.46 2.51 28.97
N VAL A 199 9.56 2.44 29.72
CA VAL A 199 10.36 1.22 29.99
C VAL A 199 9.56 0.05 30.59
N SER A 200 8.49 0.33 31.37
CA SER A 200 7.69 -0.71 32.02
C SER A 200 6.35 -0.99 31.36
N TRP A 201 6.07 -0.34 30.24
CA TRP A 201 4.81 -0.51 29.52
C TRP A 201 5.09 -1.10 28.15
N ASN A 202 4.29 -2.08 27.80
CA ASN A 202 4.29 -2.69 26.47
C ASN A 202 2.89 -2.60 25.88
N SER A 203 2.80 -2.41 24.59
CA SER A 203 1.51 -2.42 23.88
C SER A 203 1.58 -3.27 22.61
N ASP A 204 0.44 -3.87 22.28
CA ASP A 204 0.26 -4.69 21.10
C ASP A 204 -0.93 -4.14 20.31
N TYR A 205 -0.65 -3.27 19.35
CA TYR A 205 -1.66 -2.68 18.47
C TYR A 205 -1.67 -3.38 17.13
N LYS A 206 -2.79 -3.98 16.77
CA LYS A 206 -3.04 -4.74 15.53
C LYS A 206 -4.14 -4.11 14.72
N THR A 207 -4.02 -4.14 13.41
CA THR A 207 -5.05 -3.62 12.51
C THR A 207 -5.27 -4.51 11.29
N ILE A 208 -6.53 -4.74 10.98
CA ILE A 208 -6.99 -5.31 9.71
C ILE A 208 -7.85 -4.24 9.04
N SER A 209 -7.64 -4.03 7.73
CA SER A 209 -8.34 -3.00 6.98
C SER A 209 -9.02 -3.56 5.74
N ILE A 210 -10.18 -2.99 5.41
CA ILE A 210 -10.81 -3.09 4.10
C ILE A 210 -10.76 -1.70 3.48
N ILE A 211 -10.11 -1.59 2.32
CA ILE A 211 -9.77 -0.32 1.68
C ILE A 211 -10.37 -0.31 0.28
N PHE A 212 -11.14 0.71 -0.04
CA PHE A 212 -11.61 0.98 -1.39
C PHE A 212 -10.68 1.98 -2.05
N GLY A 213 -10.44 1.84 -3.33
CA GLY A 213 -9.60 2.76 -4.08
C GLY A 213 -10.31 3.28 -5.32
N TYR A 214 -10.13 4.56 -5.60
CA TYR A 214 -10.54 5.18 -6.83
C TYR A 214 -9.39 5.96 -7.44
N THR A 215 -9.03 5.64 -8.68
CA THR A 215 -7.95 6.30 -9.42
C THR A 215 -8.47 7.60 -10.03
N LEU A 216 -7.79 8.70 -9.74
CA LEU A 216 -8.13 10.03 -10.25
C LEU A 216 -7.50 10.26 -11.62
N PHE A 217 -6.23 9.85 -11.80
CA PHE A 217 -5.47 9.90 -13.06
C PHE A 217 -4.23 9.02 -12.97
#